data_3e63c83e46eac2c54ba32d7c18db49d6
#
_entry.id   3e63c83e46eac2c54ba32d7c18db49d6
#
_cell.length_a   1.000
_cell.length_b   1.000
_cell.length_c   1.000
_cell.angle_alpha   90.00
_cell.angle_beta   90.00
_cell.angle_gamma   90.00
#
_symmetry.space_group_name_H-M   'P 1'
#
loop_
_entity.id
_entity.type
_entity.pdbx_description
1 polymer ?
#
loop_
_entity_poly.entity_id
_entity_poly.type
_entity_poly.pdbx_seq_one_letter_code
_entity_poly.pdbx_strand_id
1 'polypeptide(L)'
;RLVAAEDAAAAEPGAYDLVTCLEMLEHVPDAASTVRACAGLLKPGGLAVFSTINRTPKSFLFAIVGAEYVLRLLPRGTHEYAKFVTPSELAAHCRAAGLTPCDITGLAYNPLTKAFALGSDAGVSYFLAPRKGCARGARAPGRPLRPRRHARRHGARHGAHRDRPARVAAPAPGAAGG
;
A
#
# COMPACT_ATOMS: atom_id res chain seq x y z
N ARG A 1 21.27 -7.56 9.80
CA ARG A 1 22.22 -6.56 10.29
C ARG A 1 21.44 -5.43 10.94
N LEU A 2 21.74 -5.08 12.18
CA LEU A 2 21.10 -4.00 12.92
C LEU A 2 22.07 -2.81 12.95
N VAL A 3 21.78 -1.78 12.13
CA VAL A 3 22.56 -0.55 11.99
C VAL A 3 21.65 0.62 11.73
N ALA A 4 22.06 1.86 12.04
CA ALA A 4 21.31 3.05 11.66
C ALA A 4 21.26 3.19 10.13
N ALA A 5 20.21 3.84 9.61
CA ALA A 5 20.05 4.04 8.17
C ALA A 5 21.20 4.89 7.57
N GLU A 6 21.67 5.85 8.33
CA GLU A 6 22.78 6.72 7.98
C GLU A 6 24.10 5.95 7.85
N ASP A 7 24.38 5.03 8.80
CA ASP A 7 25.57 4.18 8.76
C ASP A 7 25.52 3.18 7.60
N ALA A 8 24.33 2.60 7.35
CA ALA A 8 24.12 1.74 6.19
C ALA A 8 24.35 2.51 4.87
N ALA A 9 23.86 3.75 4.76
CA ALA A 9 24.04 4.58 3.57
C ALA A 9 25.52 4.97 3.35
N ALA A 10 26.27 5.16 4.41
CA ALA A 10 27.72 5.41 4.34
C ALA A 10 28.51 4.17 3.90
N ALA A 11 28.10 2.98 4.36
CA ALA A 11 28.78 1.74 4.06
C ALA A 11 28.45 1.18 2.66
N GLU A 12 27.21 1.37 2.20
CA GLU A 12 26.69 0.73 0.98
C GLU A 12 25.97 1.77 0.07
N PRO A 13 26.64 2.86 -0.35
CA PRO A 13 26.01 3.90 -1.15
C PRO A 13 25.64 3.39 -2.53
N GLY A 14 24.40 3.65 -2.95
CA GLY A 14 23.91 3.26 -4.28
C GLY A 14 23.87 1.77 -4.53
N ALA A 15 23.67 0.95 -3.50
CA ALA A 15 23.71 -0.51 -3.62
C ALA A 15 22.34 -1.13 -3.97
N TYR A 16 21.23 -0.42 -3.73
CA TYR A 16 19.90 -1.01 -3.75
C TYR A 16 19.01 -0.47 -4.84
N ASP A 17 18.21 -1.34 -5.46
CA ASP A 17 17.19 -0.99 -6.45
C ASP A 17 15.89 -0.53 -5.77
N LEU A 18 15.64 -1.05 -4.55
CA LEU A 18 14.46 -0.75 -3.73
C LEU A 18 14.88 -0.56 -2.27
N VAL A 19 14.41 0.50 -1.65
CA VAL A 19 14.51 0.75 -0.20
C VAL A 19 13.11 0.98 0.35
N THR A 20 12.76 0.29 1.44
CA THR A 20 11.52 0.49 2.16
C THR A 20 11.78 1.05 3.55
N CYS A 21 11.02 2.07 3.94
CA CYS A 21 11.03 2.67 5.26
C CYS A 21 9.56 2.85 5.68
N LEU A 22 9.05 1.88 6.43
CA LEU A 22 7.62 1.74 6.72
C LEU A 22 7.36 1.98 8.20
N GLU A 23 6.41 2.87 8.52
CA GLU A 23 5.97 3.20 9.89
C GLU A 23 7.16 3.52 10.82
N MET A 24 8.13 4.27 10.34
CA MET A 24 9.36 4.59 11.06
C MET A 24 9.61 6.09 11.19
N LEU A 25 9.18 6.89 10.23
CA LEU A 25 9.52 8.32 10.16
C LEU A 25 8.98 9.12 11.34
N GLU A 26 7.87 8.71 11.92
CA GLU A 26 7.26 9.30 13.12
C GLU A 26 7.99 8.94 14.42
N HIS A 27 8.92 7.98 14.37
CA HIS A 27 9.67 7.51 15.54
C HIS A 27 11.13 7.97 15.57
N VAL A 28 11.63 8.54 14.47
CA VAL A 28 13.03 9.01 14.39
C VAL A 28 13.15 10.47 14.83
N PRO A 29 14.32 10.88 15.34
CA PRO A 29 14.57 12.27 15.73
C PRO A 29 14.54 13.25 14.53
N ASP A 30 15.04 12.83 13.36
CA ASP A 30 15.11 13.62 12.12
C ASP A 30 14.67 12.78 10.91
N ALA A 31 13.39 12.93 10.52
CA ALA A 31 12.84 12.27 9.34
C ALA A 31 13.57 12.66 8.04
N ALA A 32 14.05 13.91 7.94
CA ALA A 32 14.77 14.37 6.76
C ALA A 32 16.13 13.67 6.64
N SER A 33 16.84 13.42 7.75
CA SER A 33 18.08 12.63 7.76
C SER A 33 17.85 11.21 7.29
N THR A 34 16.84 10.55 7.82
CA THR A 34 16.48 9.18 7.44
C THR A 34 16.08 9.09 5.94
N VAL A 35 15.33 10.06 5.43
CA VAL A 35 15.00 10.11 3.99
C VAL A 35 16.26 10.30 3.14
N ARG A 36 17.22 11.15 3.56
CA ARG A 36 18.52 11.31 2.87
C ARG A 36 19.32 10.01 2.88
N ALA A 37 19.34 9.29 3.99
CA ALA A 37 20.02 7.99 4.10
C ALA A 37 19.40 6.97 3.13
N CYS A 38 18.07 6.86 3.11
CA CYS A 38 17.36 6.01 2.15
C CYS A 38 17.69 6.37 0.69
N ALA A 39 17.76 7.65 0.38
CA ALA A 39 18.18 8.11 -0.95
C ALA A 39 19.66 7.76 -1.26
N GLY A 40 20.55 7.83 -0.25
CA GLY A 40 21.94 7.43 -0.35
C GLY A 40 22.11 5.97 -0.74
N LEU A 41 21.31 5.09 -0.17
CA LEU A 41 21.32 3.64 -0.42
C LEU A 41 20.86 3.26 -1.84
N LEU A 42 20.01 4.08 -2.48
CA LEU A 42 19.42 3.77 -3.77
C LEU A 42 20.39 3.95 -4.93
N LYS A 43 20.37 3.06 -5.89
CA LYS A 43 20.93 3.23 -7.22
C LYS A 43 20.23 4.38 -7.96
N PRO A 44 20.87 5.00 -8.97
CA PRO A 44 20.18 5.86 -9.93
C PRO A 44 18.96 5.11 -10.55
N GLY A 45 17.78 5.73 -10.55
CA GLY A 45 16.55 5.10 -11.02
C GLY A 45 15.86 4.19 -9.98
N GLY A 46 16.47 3.93 -8.85
CA GLY A 46 15.92 3.11 -7.77
C GLY A 46 14.65 3.73 -7.13
N LEU A 47 13.87 2.90 -6.48
CA LEU A 47 12.58 3.24 -5.87
C LEU A 47 12.71 3.23 -4.34
N ALA A 48 12.27 4.29 -3.68
CA ALA A 48 11.95 4.21 -2.25
C ALA A 48 10.45 4.02 -2.05
N VAL A 49 10.06 3.38 -0.94
CA VAL A 49 8.68 3.30 -0.47
C VAL A 49 8.69 3.71 1.00
N PHE A 50 8.05 4.83 1.29
CA PHE A 50 7.85 5.32 2.64
C PHE A 50 6.40 5.09 3.06
N SER A 51 6.15 4.71 4.31
CA SER A 51 4.84 4.86 4.94
C SER A 51 4.97 5.56 6.28
N THR A 52 3.95 6.33 6.63
CA THR A 52 3.86 7.04 7.90
C THR A 52 2.44 7.54 8.16
N ILE A 53 2.22 8.06 9.36
CA ILE A 53 0.94 8.65 9.77
C ILE A 53 0.91 10.13 9.37
N ASN A 54 -0.18 10.55 8.73
CA ASN A 54 -0.38 11.94 8.33
C ASN A 54 -0.75 12.81 9.53
N ARG A 55 -0.21 14.02 9.64
CA ARG A 55 -0.55 14.98 10.70
C ARG A 55 -1.87 15.70 10.41
N THR A 56 -2.98 15.04 10.72
CA THR A 56 -4.35 15.57 10.55
C THR A 56 -5.17 15.38 11.83
N PRO A 57 -6.24 16.16 12.04
CA PRO A 57 -7.18 15.89 13.13
C PRO A 57 -7.80 14.49 13.07
N LYS A 58 -7.99 13.97 11.85
CA LYS A 58 -8.50 12.62 11.61
C LYS A 58 -7.53 11.56 12.12
N SER A 59 -6.23 11.67 11.81
CA SER A 59 -5.23 10.74 12.30
C SER A 59 -5.04 10.81 13.81
N PHE A 60 -5.12 12.01 14.40
CA PHE A 60 -5.13 12.18 15.86
C PHE A 60 -6.25 11.35 16.49
N LEU A 61 -7.48 11.49 15.97
CA LEU A 61 -8.63 10.78 16.50
C LEU A 61 -8.49 9.25 16.33
N PHE A 62 -8.04 8.78 15.19
CA PHE A 62 -7.98 7.35 14.91
C PHE A 62 -6.72 6.66 15.46
N ALA A 63 -5.54 7.24 15.28
CA ALA A 63 -4.28 6.63 15.69
C ALA A 63 -4.03 6.79 17.20
N ILE A 64 -4.32 7.96 17.77
CA ILE A 64 -4.06 8.22 19.19
C ILE A 64 -5.30 7.87 20.02
N VAL A 65 -6.42 8.57 19.82
CA VAL A 65 -7.61 8.36 20.66
C VAL A 65 -8.20 6.97 20.44
N GLY A 66 -8.36 6.57 19.17
CA GLY A 66 -8.96 5.27 18.82
C GLY A 66 -8.08 4.09 19.21
N ALA A 67 -6.84 4.04 18.74
CA ALA A 67 -5.96 2.88 18.92
C ALA A 67 -5.38 2.77 20.32
N GLU A 68 -4.99 3.89 20.95
CA GLU A 68 -4.31 3.87 22.26
C GLU A 68 -5.28 3.95 23.43
N TYR A 69 -6.32 4.77 23.35
CA TYR A 69 -7.22 5.02 24.49
C TYR A 69 -8.51 4.22 24.44
N VAL A 70 -9.17 4.09 23.30
CA VAL A 70 -10.46 3.41 23.17
C VAL A 70 -10.28 1.91 22.95
N LEU A 71 -9.56 1.52 21.90
CA LEU A 71 -9.38 0.11 21.54
C LEU A 71 -8.23 -0.57 22.28
N ARG A 72 -7.34 0.22 22.88
CA ARG A 72 -6.15 -0.27 23.62
C ARG A 72 -5.33 -1.28 22.81
N LEU A 73 -5.27 -1.09 21.50
CA LEU A 73 -4.48 -1.93 20.59
C LEU A 73 -2.99 -1.67 20.73
N LEU A 74 -2.62 -0.45 21.18
CA LEU A 74 -1.26 0.01 21.38
C LEU A 74 -1.10 0.61 22.79
N PRO A 75 0.10 0.58 23.39
CA PRO A 75 0.39 1.29 24.64
C PRO A 75 0.14 2.78 24.48
N ARG A 76 -0.27 3.44 25.57
CA ARG A 76 -0.45 4.91 25.60
C ARG A 76 0.87 5.60 25.38
N GLY A 77 0.88 6.66 24.57
CA GLY A 77 2.09 7.42 24.26
C GLY A 77 2.97 6.79 23.19
N THR A 78 2.47 5.78 22.46
CA THR A 78 3.17 5.19 21.31
C THR A 78 3.34 6.21 20.20
N HIS A 79 2.38 7.13 20.03
CA HIS A 79 2.41 8.12 18.97
C HIS A 79 2.41 9.55 19.54
N GLU A 80 3.35 10.36 19.07
CA GLU A 80 3.40 11.80 19.32
C GLU A 80 2.90 12.53 18.06
N TYR A 81 1.75 13.20 18.15
CA TYR A 81 1.14 13.90 17.02
C TYR A 81 2.08 14.91 16.33
N ALA A 82 2.95 15.56 17.10
CA ALA A 82 3.92 16.51 16.56
C ALA A 82 4.95 15.86 15.62
N LYS A 83 5.19 14.56 15.75
CA LYS A 83 6.11 13.78 14.91
C LYS A 83 5.46 13.20 13.66
N PHE A 84 4.15 13.29 13.51
CA PHE A 84 3.47 12.86 12.30
C PHE A 84 3.91 13.72 11.13
N VAL A 85 4.08 13.10 9.97
CA VAL A 85 4.63 13.75 8.79
C VAL A 85 3.55 13.91 7.73
N THR A 86 3.30 15.15 7.29
CA THR A 86 2.35 15.37 6.21
C THR A 86 2.92 14.91 4.85
N PRO A 87 2.05 14.54 3.88
CA PRO A 87 2.51 14.20 2.53
C PRO A 87 3.36 15.28 1.87
N SER A 88 3.05 16.56 2.13
CA SER A 88 3.80 17.71 1.59
C SER A 88 5.19 17.83 2.19
N GLU A 89 5.33 17.62 3.51
CA GLU A 89 6.63 17.61 4.20
C GLU A 89 7.48 16.45 3.73
N LEU A 90 6.93 15.23 3.67
CA LEU A 90 7.67 14.07 3.17
C LEU A 90 8.11 14.26 1.72
N ALA A 91 7.24 14.80 0.88
CA ALA A 91 7.60 15.10 -0.50
C ALA A 91 8.69 16.19 -0.61
N ALA A 92 8.73 17.16 0.32
CA ALA A 92 9.80 18.15 0.40
C ALA A 92 11.14 17.51 0.82
N HIS A 93 11.13 16.64 1.84
CA HIS A 93 12.31 15.87 2.26
C HIS A 93 12.84 14.99 1.13
N CYS A 94 11.95 14.31 0.40
CA CYS A 94 12.31 13.52 -0.78
C CYS A 94 13.02 14.38 -1.85
N ARG A 95 12.44 15.53 -2.23
CA ARG A 95 13.04 16.42 -3.23
C ARG A 95 14.41 16.95 -2.79
N ALA A 96 14.53 17.33 -1.51
CA ALA A 96 15.80 17.77 -0.94
C ALA A 96 16.88 16.67 -0.97
N ALA A 97 16.48 15.41 -0.89
CA ALA A 97 17.34 14.23 -1.00
C ALA A 97 17.57 13.74 -2.44
N GLY A 98 17.11 14.48 -3.46
CA GLY A 98 17.25 14.08 -4.87
C GLY A 98 16.30 12.98 -5.33
N LEU A 99 15.22 12.74 -4.55
CA LEU A 99 14.15 11.81 -4.92
C LEU A 99 12.98 12.58 -5.54
N THR A 100 12.40 12.04 -6.60
CA THR A 100 11.20 12.57 -7.24
C THR A 100 9.97 11.81 -6.77
N PRO A 101 9.04 12.43 -6.02
CA PRO A 101 7.76 11.80 -5.65
C PRO A 101 6.97 11.43 -6.91
N CYS A 102 6.55 10.15 -7.01
CA CYS A 102 5.86 9.64 -8.20
C CYS A 102 4.42 9.23 -7.91
N ASP A 103 4.15 8.69 -6.73
CA ASP A 103 2.82 8.19 -6.37
C ASP A 103 2.58 8.35 -4.86
N ILE A 104 1.32 8.60 -4.51
CA ILE A 104 0.83 8.62 -3.14
C ILE A 104 -0.43 7.77 -3.05
N THR A 105 -0.50 6.92 -2.05
CA THR A 105 -1.63 6.01 -1.82
C THR A 105 -1.97 5.99 -0.33
N GLY A 106 -3.23 6.21 0.00
CA GLY A 106 -3.71 6.12 1.37
C GLY A 106 -3.82 4.67 1.84
N LEU A 107 -3.65 4.47 3.14
CA LEU A 107 -3.87 3.21 3.83
C LEU A 107 -4.99 3.39 4.84
N ALA A 108 -6.09 2.66 4.66
CA ALA A 108 -7.21 2.64 5.59
C ALA A 108 -7.26 1.29 6.32
N TYR A 109 -7.50 1.35 7.63
CA TYR A 109 -7.77 0.18 8.46
C TYR A 109 -9.23 0.15 8.86
N ASN A 110 -9.89 -1.00 8.66
CA ASN A 110 -11.26 -1.24 9.12
C ASN A 110 -11.21 -2.09 10.40
N PRO A 111 -11.54 -1.55 11.58
CA PRO A 111 -11.46 -2.27 12.85
C PRO A 111 -12.49 -3.40 12.98
N LEU A 112 -13.60 -3.34 12.26
CA LEU A 112 -14.65 -4.37 12.30
C LEU A 112 -14.22 -5.63 11.54
N THR A 113 -13.64 -5.45 10.36
CA THR A 113 -13.16 -6.55 9.52
C THR A 113 -11.70 -6.90 9.75
N LYS A 114 -10.98 -6.09 10.53
CA LYS A 114 -9.53 -6.18 10.77
C LYS A 114 -8.73 -6.21 9.46
N ALA A 115 -9.22 -5.54 8.42
CA ALA A 115 -8.64 -5.53 7.10
C ALA A 115 -8.03 -4.16 6.77
N PHE A 116 -6.91 -4.18 6.03
CA PHE A 116 -6.31 -3.01 5.42
C PHE A 116 -6.75 -2.86 3.97
N ALA A 117 -6.93 -1.63 3.52
CA ALA A 117 -7.27 -1.32 2.14
C ALA A 117 -6.42 -0.12 1.66
N LEU A 118 -5.90 -0.25 0.43
CA LEU A 118 -5.26 0.86 -0.26
C LEU A 118 -6.31 1.70 -1.00
N GLY A 119 -6.17 3.03 -0.95
CA GLY A 119 -7.11 3.94 -1.57
C GLY A 119 -6.53 5.32 -1.81
N SER A 120 -7.37 6.26 -2.23
CA SER A 120 -6.97 7.66 -2.47
C SER A 120 -6.98 8.53 -1.20
N ASP A 121 -7.59 8.07 -0.11
CA ASP A 121 -7.68 8.82 1.15
C ASP A 121 -6.39 8.66 1.98
N ALA A 122 -5.51 9.62 1.89
CA ALA A 122 -4.28 9.72 2.69
C ALA A 122 -4.49 10.44 4.05
N GLY A 123 -5.73 10.54 4.52
CA GLY A 123 -6.06 11.35 5.70
C GLY A 123 -5.60 10.76 7.03
N VAL A 124 -5.27 9.48 7.14
CA VAL A 124 -4.75 8.85 8.36
C VAL A 124 -3.33 8.33 8.14
N SER A 125 -3.15 7.31 7.33
CA SER A 125 -1.84 6.77 6.96
C SER A 125 -1.71 6.74 5.45
N TYR A 126 -0.48 6.82 4.95
CA TYR A 126 -0.24 6.83 3.52
C TYR A 126 1.11 6.23 3.15
N PHE A 127 1.22 5.81 1.90
CA PHE A 127 2.47 5.46 1.24
C PHE A 127 2.87 6.58 0.28
N LEU A 128 4.17 6.88 0.22
CA LEU A 128 4.78 7.73 -0.80
C LEU A 128 5.89 6.94 -1.49
N ALA A 129 5.84 6.87 -2.82
CA ALA A 129 6.78 6.11 -3.64
C ALA A 129 7.60 7.04 -4.55
N PRO A 130 8.70 7.64 -4.05
CA PRO A 130 9.60 8.45 -4.85
C PRO A 130 10.66 7.61 -5.55
N ARG A 131 11.18 8.11 -6.68
CA ARG A 131 12.33 7.55 -7.40
C ARG A 131 13.55 8.45 -7.29
N LYS A 132 14.73 7.83 -7.19
CA LYS A 132 16.00 8.53 -7.32
C LYS A 132 16.19 8.93 -8.78
N GLY A 133 16.48 10.22 -9.02
CA GLY A 133 16.70 10.73 -10.37
C GLY A 133 17.74 9.90 -11.11
N CYS A 134 17.49 9.55 -12.37
CA CYS A 134 18.53 9.05 -13.26
C CYS A 134 19.53 10.18 -13.49
N ALA A 135 20.84 9.87 -13.48
CA ALA A 135 21.86 10.76 -14.02
C ALA A 135 21.38 11.26 -15.38
N ARG A 136 21.55 12.56 -15.67
CA ARG A 136 21.05 13.22 -16.89
C ARG A 136 21.37 12.36 -18.12
N GLY A 137 20.34 11.82 -18.75
CA GLY A 137 20.44 10.96 -19.94
C GLY A 137 19.60 9.68 -19.93
N ALA A 138 19.21 9.15 -18.79
CA ALA A 138 18.32 7.99 -18.76
C ALA A 138 16.86 8.44 -18.79
N ARG A 139 16.18 8.11 -19.89
CA ARG A 139 14.75 8.34 -20.10
C ARG A 139 13.97 7.66 -18.96
N ALA A 140 13.15 8.41 -18.25
CA ALA A 140 12.25 7.84 -17.25
C ALA A 140 11.44 6.70 -17.89
N PRO A 141 11.41 5.48 -17.31
CA PRO A 141 10.49 4.46 -17.76
C PRO A 141 9.07 4.97 -17.54
N GLY A 142 8.33 5.05 -18.65
CA GLY A 142 7.03 5.69 -18.71
C GLY A 142 5.98 4.97 -17.89
N ARG A 143 5.02 5.77 -17.48
CA ARG A 143 3.68 5.45 -17.04
C ARG A 143 3.52 5.13 -15.54
N PRO A 144 2.70 5.93 -14.84
CA PRO A 144 2.28 5.60 -13.49
C PRO A 144 1.60 4.23 -13.50
N LEU A 145 1.96 3.40 -12.52
CA LEU A 145 1.27 2.13 -12.27
C LEU A 145 -0.19 2.46 -11.94
N ARG A 146 -1.07 2.30 -12.92
CA ARG A 146 -2.50 2.30 -12.64
C ARG A 146 -2.77 1.16 -11.66
N PRO A 147 -3.51 1.38 -10.57
CA PRO A 147 -3.92 0.30 -9.71
C PRO A 147 -4.64 -0.74 -10.57
N ARG A 148 -4.11 -1.96 -10.60
CA ARG A 148 -4.83 -3.08 -11.21
C ARG A 148 -6.13 -3.19 -10.44
N ARG A 149 -7.25 -2.87 -11.07
CA ARG A 149 -8.57 -3.21 -10.58
C ARG A 149 -8.54 -4.73 -10.40
N HIS A 150 -8.48 -5.19 -9.16
CA HIS A 150 -8.78 -6.57 -8.86
C HIS A 150 -10.20 -6.82 -9.35
N ALA A 151 -10.32 -7.44 -10.52
CA ALA A 151 -11.59 -7.93 -11.00
C ALA A 151 -12.09 -8.91 -9.95
N ARG A 152 -13.12 -8.52 -9.22
CA ARG A 152 -13.87 -9.42 -8.36
C ARG A 152 -14.42 -10.51 -9.28
N ARG A 153 -13.76 -11.65 -9.33
CA ARG A 153 -14.34 -12.87 -9.87
C ARG A 153 -15.37 -13.38 -8.84
N HIS A 154 -16.50 -12.69 -8.75
CA HIS A 154 -17.73 -13.31 -8.29
C HIS A 154 -18.46 -13.81 -9.53
N GLY A 155 -18.29 -15.06 -9.78
CA GLY A 155 -18.95 -15.81 -10.82
C GLY A 155 -19.16 -17.23 -10.36
N ALA A 156 -19.83 -17.41 -9.23
CA ALA A 156 -20.51 -18.65 -8.96
C ALA A 156 -21.72 -18.72 -9.91
N ARG A 157 -21.53 -19.26 -11.07
CA ARG A 157 -22.64 -19.71 -11.91
C ARG A 157 -23.14 -21.01 -11.28
N HIS A 158 -24.17 -20.91 -10.45
CA HIS A 158 -25.07 -22.03 -10.19
C HIS A 158 -25.75 -22.35 -11.53
N GLY A 159 -25.28 -23.39 -12.21
CA GLY A 159 -25.98 -24.05 -13.27
C GLY A 159 -27.25 -24.67 -12.71
N ALA A 160 -28.38 -24.04 -12.98
CA ALA A 160 -29.66 -24.68 -12.79
C ALA A 160 -29.74 -25.85 -13.77
N HIS A 161 -29.56 -27.03 -13.26
CA HIS A 161 -29.91 -28.31 -13.94
C HIS A 161 -31.43 -28.32 -14.05
N ARG A 162 -31.97 -27.95 -15.23
CA ARG A 162 -33.34 -28.18 -15.56
C ARG A 162 -33.45 -29.66 -15.92
N ASP A 163 -33.96 -30.46 -15.00
CA ASP A 163 -34.45 -31.80 -15.26
C ASP A 163 -35.58 -31.71 -16.30
N ARG A 164 -35.34 -32.20 -17.51
CA ARG A 164 -36.37 -32.53 -18.47
C ARG A 164 -36.96 -33.87 -18.05
N PRO A 165 -38.26 -33.99 -17.87
CA PRO A 165 -38.89 -35.31 -17.65
C PRO A 165 -38.79 -36.11 -18.95
N ALA A 166 -38.36 -37.36 -18.83
CA ALA A 166 -38.33 -38.35 -19.91
C ALA A 166 -39.75 -38.58 -20.44
N ARG A 167 -39.91 -38.38 -21.76
CA ARG A 167 -41.13 -38.79 -22.47
C ARG A 167 -41.14 -40.33 -22.50
N VAL A 168 -42.06 -40.89 -21.79
CA VAL A 168 -42.43 -42.31 -21.94
C VAL A 168 -43.12 -42.47 -23.28
N ALA A 169 -42.55 -43.28 -24.16
CA ALA A 169 -43.15 -43.66 -25.43
C ALA A 169 -44.27 -44.66 -25.17
N ALA A 170 -45.48 -44.36 -25.68
CA ALA A 170 -46.62 -45.28 -25.62
C ALA A 170 -46.39 -46.47 -26.61
N PRO A 171 -46.80 -47.67 -26.27
CA PRO A 171 -46.69 -48.81 -27.15
C PRO A 171 -47.71 -48.74 -28.31
N ALA A 172 -47.25 -49.12 -29.51
CA ALA A 172 -48.08 -49.23 -30.69
C ALA A 172 -49.13 -50.32 -30.55
N PRO A 173 -50.35 -50.14 -31.12
CA PRO A 173 -51.36 -51.18 -31.09
C PRO A 173 -51.01 -52.34 -32.02
N GLY A 174 -51.14 -53.55 -31.45
CA GLY A 174 -50.95 -54.80 -32.18
C GLY A 174 -52.00 -54.98 -33.24
N ALA A 175 -51.59 -55.43 -34.42
CA ALA A 175 -52.47 -55.96 -35.47
C ALA A 175 -52.87 -57.36 -35.10
N ALA A 176 -54.17 -57.55 -34.90
CA ALA A 176 -54.80 -58.84 -34.93
C ALA A 176 -54.98 -59.26 -36.39
N GLY A 177 -54.71 -60.49 -36.68
CA GLY A 177 -55.00 -61.02 -38.01
C GLY A 177 -54.74 -62.50 -38.09
N GLY A 178 -55.78 -63.27 -38.20
CA GLY A 178 -55.83 -64.53 -38.88
C GLY A 178 -55.48 -65.78 -38.08
#